data_7b29658f7f6225d56886424832c0c5f8
#
_entry.id   7b29658f7f6225d56886424832c0c5f8
#
_cell.length_a   1.000
_cell.length_b   1.000
_cell.length_c   1.000
_cell.angle_alpha   90.00
_cell.angle_beta   90.00
_cell.angle_gamma   90.00
#
_symmetry.space_group_name_H-M   'P 1'
#
loop_
_entity.id
_entity.type
_entity.pdbx_description
1 polymer ?
#
loop_
_entity_poly.entity_id
_entity_poly.type
_entity_poly.pdbx_seq_one_letter_code
_entity_poly.pdbx_strand_id
1 'polypeptide(L)'
;MIALDGAVLYDIYQNRYLHACLMEHDMGIRIRQLLTEQNRAFFTNVIVDDVWVIYYNDLVDEDQKGYLKKLRTSPYRNYMKRAPHDEDHILYFSVLDTHNRLIMLEKQLEEMGFAGKLKFLLEDHVFGEKSLLKILSIEASPRNMIDRTMKMLHVHHSIVYGDKDSETCCDVAVADSDFNRIVQNIRADYTGRKRKTRVSKKLEDIRN
;
A
#
# COMPACT_ATOMS: atom_id res chain seq x y z
N MET A 1 7.72 -0.51 -9.40
CA MET A 1 6.38 0.02 -9.04
C MET A 1 6.17 -0.12 -7.53
N ILE A 2 5.76 0.96 -6.87
CA ILE A 2 5.31 0.89 -5.46
C ILE A 2 3.81 0.59 -5.50
N ALA A 3 3.35 -0.37 -4.72
CA ALA A 3 1.96 -0.82 -4.70
C ALA A 3 1.50 -1.20 -3.29
N LEU A 4 0.19 -1.51 -3.16
CA LEU A 4 -0.44 -1.96 -1.91
C LEU A 4 -0.18 -1.00 -0.75
N ASP A 5 -0.53 0.29 -0.93
CA ASP A 5 -0.38 1.35 0.07
C ASP A 5 1.05 1.52 0.59
N GLY A 6 2.04 1.20 -0.27
CA GLY A 6 3.46 1.23 0.05
C GLY A 6 4.00 -0.03 0.72
N ALA A 7 3.22 -1.10 0.79
CA ALA A 7 3.66 -2.36 1.38
C ALA A 7 4.63 -3.13 0.49
N VAL A 8 4.66 -2.89 -0.83
CA VAL A 8 5.53 -3.63 -1.74
C VAL A 8 6.23 -2.73 -2.77
N LEU A 9 7.44 -3.14 -3.14
CA LEU A 9 8.17 -2.67 -4.32
C LEU A 9 8.24 -3.82 -5.33
N TYR A 10 7.69 -3.62 -6.52
CA TYR A 10 7.57 -4.63 -7.56
C TYR A 10 8.32 -4.23 -8.82
N ASP A 11 9.14 -5.14 -9.36
CA ASP A 11 9.79 -4.99 -10.64
C ASP A 11 8.86 -5.52 -11.75
N ILE A 12 8.33 -4.61 -12.55
CA ILE A 12 7.40 -4.91 -13.64
C ILE A 12 8.09 -5.72 -14.77
N TYR A 13 9.39 -5.47 -14.99
CA TYR A 13 10.13 -6.11 -16.09
C TYR A 13 10.55 -7.53 -15.74
N GLN A 14 10.95 -7.76 -14.48
CA GLN A 14 11.38 -9.07 -14.01
C GLN A 14 10.24 -9.88 -13.38
N ASN A 15 9.05 -9.26 -13.25
CA ASN A 15 7.85 -9.87 -12.68
C ASN A 15 8.09 -10.45 -11.28
N ARG A 16 8.76 -9.68 -10.39
CA ARG A 16 9.08 -10.12 -9.02
C ARG A 16 8.98 -8.98 -8.00
N TYR A 17 8.79 -9.36 -6.75
CA TYR A 17 8.85 -8.42 -5.63
C TYR A 17 10.30 -8.16 -5.22
N LEU A 18 10.72 -6.90 -5.27
CA LEU A 18 12.05 -6.47 -4.81
C LEU A 18 12.09 -6.25 -3.31
N HIS A 19 10.96 -5.86 -2.74
CA HIS A 19 10.80 -5.66 -1.31
C HIS A 19 9.33 -5.76 -0.91
N ALA A 20 9.10 -6.27 0.32
CA ALA A 20 7.79 -6.33 0.96
C ALA A 20 7.91 -5.92 2.44
N CYS A 21 7.02 -5.03 2.91
CA CYS A 21 6.87 -4.68 4.32
C CYS A 21 5.97 -5.72 4.99
N LEU A 22 6.58 -6.81 5.43
CA LEU A 22 5.86 -7.92 6.05
C LEU A 22 5.46 -7.57 7.48
N MET A 23 4.36 -8.12 7.92
CA MET A 23 3.95 -8.10 9.31
C MET A 23 4.86 -9.00 10.14
N GLU A 24 5.17 -8.61 11.36
CA GLU A 24 5.87 -9.45 12.32
C GLU A 24 5.09 -10.77 12.54
N HIS A 25 5.76 -11.92 12.47
CA HIS A 25 5.10 -13.22 12.39
C HIS A 25 4.14 -13.47 13.55
N ASP A 26 4.60 -13.32 14.79
CA ASP A 26 3.77 -13.53 15.98
C ASP A 26 2.59 -12.58 16.08
N MET A 27 2.79 -11.34 15.61
CA MET A 27 1.74 -10.34 15.52
C MET A 27 0.67 -10.76 14.51
N GLY A 28 1.08 -11.24 13.34
CA GLY A 28 0.19 -11.74 12.30
C GLY A 28 -0.67 -12.92 12.79
N ILE A 29 -0.07 -13.87 13.50
CA ILE A 29 -0.78 -15.01 14.10
C ILE A 29 -1.83 -14.53 15.11
N ARG A 30 -1.45 -13.63 16.02
CA ARG A 30 -2.37 -13.11 17.05
C ARG A 30 -3.53 -12.31 16.46
N ILE A 31 -3.28 -11.50 15.43
CA ILE A 31 -4.34 -10.77 14.71
C ILE A 31 -5.30 -11.75 14.03
N ARG A 32 -4.76 -12.73 13.29
CA ARG A 32 -5.57 -13.76 12.63
C ARG A 32 -6.44 -14.51 13.63
N GLN A 33 -5.88 -14.90 14.78
CA GLN A 33 -6.60 -15.58 15.85
C GLN A 33 -7.75 -14.72 16.37
N LEU A 34 -7.49 -13.45 16.70
CA LEU A 34 -8.52 -12.50 17.15
C LEU A 34 -9.66 -12.38 16.14
N LEU A 35 -9.33 -12.19 14.87
CA LEU A 35 -10.34 -12.04 13.80
C LEU A 35 -11.18 -13.30 13.64
N THR A 36 -10.58 -14.47 13.80
CA THR A 36 -11.26 -15.78 13.74
C THR A 36 -12.16 -15.98 14.95
N GLU A 37 -11.68 -15.72 16.16
CA GLU A 37 -12.45 -15.85 17.42
C GLU A 37 -13.68 -14.92 17.43
N GLN A 38 -13.55 -13.74 16.83
CA GLN A 38 -14.66 -12.79 16.68
C GLN A 38 -15.56 -13.07 15.48
N ASN A 39 -15.32 -14.17 14.74
CA ASN A 39 -16.06 -14.53 13.54
C ASN A 39 -16.20 -13.37 12.53
N ARG A 40 -15.11 -12.63 12.32
CA ARG A 40 -15.09 -11.52 11.37
C ARG A 40 -14.79 -12.01 9.95
N ALA A 41 -15.34 -11.32 8.95
CA ALA A 41 -14.95 -11.54 7.55
C ALA A 41 -13.66 -10.80 7.26
N PHE A 42 -12.60 -11.52 6.91
CA PHE A 42 -11.31 -10.91 6.61
C PHE A 42 -10.58 -11.62 5.46
N PHE A 43 -9.67 -10.88 4.88
CA PHE A 43 -8.77 -11.33 3.82
C PHE A 43 -7.34 -11.20 4.32
N THR A 44 -6.56 -12.27 4.20
CA THR A 44 -5.13 -12.30 4.52
C THR A 44 -4.34 -12.22 3.24
N ASN A 45 -3.59 -11.14 3.08
CA ASN A 45 -2.78 -10.89 1.89
C ASN A 45 -1.35 -11.36 2.14
N VAL A 46 -0.84 -12.23 1.29
CA VAL A 46 0.50 -12.81 1.38
C VAL A 46 1.19 -12.81 0.01
N ILE A 47 2.51 -12.95 0.00
CA ILE A 47 3.29 -13.24 -1.20
C ILE A 47 3.88 -14.64 -1.04
N VAL A 48 3.60 -15.51 -2.01
CA VAL A 48 4.13 -16.87 -2.11
C VAL A 48 4.75 -17.02 -3.49
N ASP A 49 6.04 -17.33 -3.57
CA ASP A 49 6.76 -17.52 -4.83
C ASP A 49 6.54 -16.40 -5.87
N ASP A 50 6.69 -15.14 -5.43
CA ASP A 50 6.43 -13.94 -6.24
C ASP A 50 4.98 -13.79 -6.74
N VAL A 51 4.04 -14.53 -6.14
CA VAL A 51 2.61 -14.42 -6.46
C VAL A 51 1.86 -13.80 -5.28
N TRP A 52 1.08 -12.76 -5.55
CA TRP A 52 0.16 -12.22 -4.55
C TRP A 52 -1.07 -13.12 -4.41
N VAL A 53 -1.22 -13.72 -3.22
CA VAL A 53 -2.33 -14.61 -2.86
C VAL A 53 -3.15 -13.96 -1.75
N ILE A 54 -4.46 -14.07 -1.85
CA ILE A 54 -5.42 -13.53 -0.89
C ILE A 54 -6.24 -14.69 -0.33
N TYR A 55 -5.95 -15.05 0.90
CA TYR A 55 -6.75 -16.02 1.62
C TYR A 55 -7.95 -15.36 2.28
N TYR A 56 -9.07 -16.03 2.32
CA TYR A 56 -10.26 -15.54 3.00
C TYR A 56 -10.99 -16.66 3.73
N ASN A 57 -11.66 -16.29 4.82
CA ASN A 57 -12.48 -17.17 5.64
C ASN A 57 -13.94 -17.19 5.14
N ASP A 58 -14.83 -17.81 5.92
CA ASP A 58 -16.26 -17.81 5.61
C ASP A 58 -16.85 -16.40 5.65
N LEU A 59 -17.58 -16.07 4.58
CA LEU A 59 -18.31 -14.82 4.44
C LEU A 59 -19.77 -15.06 4.87
N VAL A 60 -20.22 -14.31 5.86
CA VAL A 60 -21.47 -14.60 6.57
C VAL A 60 -22.67 -13.94 5.88
N ASP A 61 -22.50 -12.70 5.43
CA ASP A 61 -23.61 -11.92 4.84
C ASP A 61 -23.48 -11.70 3.32
N GLU A 62 -24.56 -11.25 2.70
CA GLU A 62 -24.63 -11.06 1.25
C GLU A 62 -23.75 -9.90 0.76
N ASP A 63 -23.52 -8.85 1.58
CA ASP A 63 -22.63 -7.76 1.22
C ASP A 63 -21.18 -8.25 1.14
N GLN A 64 -20.75 -9.08 2.09
CA GLN A 64 -19.42 -9.69 2.08
C GLN A 64 -19.20 -10.57 0.84
N LYS A 65 -20.21 -11.39 0.49
CA LYS A 65 -20.17 -12.23 -0.72
C LYS A 65 -20.17 -11.38 -1.98
N GLY A 66 -20.98 -10.34 -2.02
CA GLY A 66 -21.06 -9.38 -3.12
C GLY A 66 -19.73 -8.64 -3.32
N TYR A 67 -19.08 -8.21 -2.22
CA TYR A 67 -17.75 -7.61 -2.25
C TYR A 67 -16.70 -8.56 -2.84
N LEU A 68 -16.64 -9.81 -2.37
CA LEU A 68 -15.73 -10.80 -2.94
C LEU A 68 -15.99 -11.04 -4.43
N LYS A 69 -17.27 -11.11 -4.84
CA LYS A 69 -17.64 -11.25 -6.26
C LYS A 69 -17.10 -10.08 -7.09
N LYS A 70 -17.24 -8.83 -6.59
CA LYS A 70 -16.67 -7.64 -7.22
C LYS A 70 -15.14 -7.73 -7.34
N LEU A 71 -14.46 -8.14 -6.27
CA LEU A 71 -13.00 -8.25 -6.26
C LEU A 71 -12.47 -9.31 -7.24
N ARG A 72 -13.19 -10.42 -7.40
CA ARG A 72 -12.82 -11.52 -8.31
C ARG A 72 -12.93 -11.17 -9.80
N THR A 73 -13.49 -10.03 -10.16
CA THR A 73 -13.46 -9.55 -11.54
C THR A 73 -12.08 -9.13 -12.02
N SER A 74 -11.14 -8.87 -11.09
CA SER A 74 -9.75 -8.54 -11.41
C SER A 74 -8.96 -9.81 -11.75
N PRO A 75 -8.32 -9.90 -12.93
CA PRO A 75 -7.52 -11.07 -13.31
C PRO A 75 -6.17 -11.13 -12.59
N TYR A 76 -5.80 -10.08 -11.84
CA TYR A 76 -4.48 -9.95 -11.20
C TYR A 76 -4.45 -10.38 -9.74
N ARG A 77 -5.55 -10.97 -9.23
CA ARG A 77 -5.68 -11.32 -7.81
C ARG A 77 -6.09 -12.78 -7.66
N ASN A 78 -5.35 -13.51 -6.84
CA ASN A 78 -5.59 -14.93 -6.57
C ASN A 78 -6.30 -15.07 -5.22
N TYR A 79 -7.59 -15.44 -5.24
CA TYR A 79 -8.39 -15.63 -4.04
C TYR A 79 -8.54 -17.11 -3.70
N MET A 80 -8.18 -17.48 -2.47
CA MET A 80 -8.26 -18.85 -1.98
C MET A 80 -9.09 -18.92 -0.68
N LYS A 81 -10.15 -19.74 -0.68
CA LYS A 81 -10.97 -19.97 0.52
C LYS A 81 -10.29 -21.00 1.43
N ARG A 82 -9.31 -20.56 2.17
CA ARG A 82 -8.63 -21.33 3.23
C ARG A 82 -7.81 -20.38 4.13
N ALA A 83 -7.37 -20.87 5.26
CA ALA A 83 -6.35 -20.17 6.03
C ALA A 83 -5.00 -20.18 5.30
N PRO A 84 -4.15 -19.16 5.46
CA PRO A 84 -2.76 -19.20 5.05
C PRO A 84 -2.02 -20.31 5.84
N HIS A 85 -0.90 -20.79 5.31
CA HIS A 85 0.01 -21.64 6.08
C HIS A 85 0.67 -20.82 7.20
N ASP A 86 1.10 -21.49 8.27
CA ASP A 86 1.74 -20.79 9.39
C ASP A 86 3.09 -20.18 9.01
N GLU A 87 3.74 -20.70 7.97
CA GLU A 87 4.99 -20.18 7.41
C GLU A 87 4.78 -19.01 6.44
N ASP A 88 3.52 -18.73 6.02
CA ASP A 88 3.23 -17.67 5.06
C ASP A 88 3.49 -16.29 5.69
N HIS A 89 4.27 -15.48 4.99
CA HIS A 89 4.56 -14.12 5.41
C HIS A 89 3.41 -13.17 5.06
N ILE A 90 2.76 -12.64 6.09
CA ILE A 90 1.59 -11.77 5.93
C ILE A 90 2.02 -10.34 5.58
N LEU A 91 1.50 -9.82 4.49
CA LEU A 91 1.63 -8.41 4.12
C LEU A 91 0.68 -7.53 4.93
N TYR A 92 -0.61 -7.87 4.88
CA TYR A 92 -1.65 -7.13 5.60
C TYR A 92 -2.95 -7.94 5.67
N PHE A 93 -3.81 -7.53 6.59
CA PHE A 93 -5.19 -7.99 6.64
C PHE A 93 -6.13 -6.92 6.07
N SER A 94 -7.22 -7.36 5.45
CA SER A 94 -8.35 -6.50 5.10
C SER A 94 -9.59 -7.06 5.78
N VAL A 95 -10.25 -6.27 6.62
CA VAL A 95 -11.44 -6.68 7.37
C VAL A 95 -12.65 -5.90 6.85
N LEU A 96 -13.70 -6.60 6.45
CA LEU A 96 -14.93 -6.02 5.94
C LEU A 96 -16.04 -6.10 6.98
N ASP A 97 -16.45 -4.95 7.52
CA ASP A 97 -17.48 -4.86 8.54
C ASP A 97 -18.15 -3.48 8.53
N THR A 98 -19.05 -3.20 9.47
CA THR A 98 -19.58 -1.85 9.68
C THR A 98 -18.51 -0.93 10.27
N HIS A 99 -18.56 0.35 9.92
CA HIS A 99 -17.59 1.38 10.36
C HIS A 99 -17.30 1.29 11.88
N ASN A 100 -18.33 1.33 12.69
CA ASN A 100 -18.17 1.33 14.15
C ASN A 100 -17.46 0.07 14.67
N ARG A 101 -17.74 -1.10 14.10
CA ARG A 101 -17.07 -2.35 14.50
C ARG A 101 -15.60 -2.37 14.08
N LEU A 102 -15.24 -1.69 13.00
CA LEU A 102 -13.86 -1.55 12.56
C LEU A 102 -13.06 -0.60 13.47
N ILE A 103 -13.65 0.52 13.89
CA ILE A 103 -13.03 1.42 14.88
C ILE A 103 -12.82 0.70 16.23
N MET A 104 -13.76 -0.15 16.67
CA MET A 104 -13.58 -0.95 17.87
C MET A 104 -12.44 -1.98 17.72
N LEU A 105 -12.31 -2.58 16.55
CA LEU A 105 -11.21 -3.51 16.26
C LEU A 105 -9.85 -2.82 16.31
N GLU A 106 -9.73 -1.63 15.71
CA GLU A 106 -8.50 -0.82 15.76
C GLU A 106 -8.06 -0.57 17.20
N LYS A 107 -8.95 -0.06 18.05
CA LYS A 107 -8.68 0.16 19.48
C LYS A 107 -8.25 -1.10 20.19
N GLN A 108 -8.94 -2.21 19.94
CA GLN A 108 -8.61 -3.50 20.54
C GLN A 108 -7.20 -3.97 20.15
N LEU A 109 -6.79 -3.78 18.89
CA LEU A 109 -5.45 -4.12 18.45
C LEU A 109 -4.38 -3.23 19.10
N GLU A 110 -4.67 -1.94 19.31
CA GLU A 110 -3.78 -1.04 20.04
C GLU A 110 -3.62 -1.50 21.52
N GLU A 111 -4.72 -1.86 22.18
CA GLU A 111 -4.73 -2.39 23.56
C GLU A 111 -3.99 -3.73 23.70
N MET A 112 -3.92 -4.54 22.64
CA MET A 112 -3.12 -5.77 22.60
C MET A 112 -1.61 -5.53 22.55
N GLY A 113 -1.16 -4.27 22.57
CA GLY A 113 0.25 -3.87 22.55
C GLY A 113 0.82 -3.71 21.13
N PHE A 114 -0.05 -3.53 20.14
CA PHE A 114 0.35 -3.27 18.76
C PHE A 114 0.37 -1.78 18.40
N ALA A 115 0.09 -0.89 19.36
CA ALA A 115 0.21 0.56 19.19
C ALA A 115 1.60 0.94 18.67
N GLY A 116 1.65 1.74 17.60
CA GLY A 116 2.91 2.15 16.95
C GLY A 116 3.61 1.07 16.12
N LYS A 117 3.06 -0.16 16.03
CA LYS A 117 3.57 -1.24 15.17
C LYS A 117 2.70 -1.47 13.94
N LEU A 118 1.44 -1.06 13.99
CA LEU A 118 0.47 -1.20 12.93
C LEU A 118 0.07 0.15 12.35
N LYS A 119 -0.25 0.11 11.07
CA LYS A 119 -0.91 1.19 10.33
C LYS A 119 -2.31 0.72 9.97
N PHE A 120 -3.29 1.58 10.22
CA PHE A 120 -4.69 1.33 9.90
C PHE A 120 -5.14 2.27 8.77
N LEU A 121 -5.78 1.71 7.74
CA LEU A 121 -6.40 2.46 6.66
C LEU A 121 -7.86 2.07 6.58
N LEU A 122 -8.74 2.98 6.95
CA LEU A 122 -10.18 2.78 6.93
C LEU A 122 -10.77 3.42 5.67
N GLU A 123 -11.45 2.62 4.86
CA GLU A 123 -12.18 3.05 3.67
C GLU A 123 -13.68 2.83 3.92
N ASP A 124 -14.44 3.93 3.92
CA ASP A 124 -15.88 3.87 4.17
C ASP A 124 -16.67 3.49 2.92
N HIS A 125 -17.81 2.82 3.14
CA HIS A 125 -18.80 2.51 2.10
C HIS A 125 -18.20 1.82 0.86
N VAL A 126 -17.28 0.89 1.05
CA VAL A 126 -16.64 0.17 -0.08
C VAL A 126 -17.61 -0.77 -0.79
N PHE A 127 -18.62 -1.28 -0.07
CA PHE A 127 -19.70 -2.10 -0.62
C PHE A 127 -20.93 -2.09 0.31
N GLY A 128 -22.07 -1.56 -0.18
CA GLY A 128 -23.27 -1.37 0.65
C GLY A 128 -22.94 -0.50 1.88
N GLU A 129 -23.36 -0.97 3.05
CA GLU A 129 -23.09 -0.31 4.32
C GLU A 129 -21.76 -0.76 4.96
N LYS A 130 -20.95 -1.52 4.22
CA LYS A 130 -19.66 -2.03 4.74
C LYS A 130 -18.52 -1.09 4.45
N SER A 131 -17.67 -0.93 5.44
CA SER A 131 -16.36 -0.28 5.37
C SER A 131 -15.27 -1.34 5.35
N LEU A 132 -14.08 -0.99 4.91
CA LEU A 132 -12.91 -1.85 4.84
C LEU A 132 -11.80 -1.26 5.70
N LEU A 133 -11.31 -2.05 6.65
CA LEU A 133 -10.10 -1.72 7.42
C LEU A 133 -8.93 -2.55 6.90
N LYS A 134 -7.90 -1.89 6.38
CA LYS A 134 -6.61 -2.53 6.12
C LYS A 134 -5.71 -2.38 7.33
N ILE A 135 -5.09 -3.47 7.75
CA ILE A 135 -4.18 -3.56 8.90
C ILE A 135 -2.81 -3.96 8.37
N LEU A 136 -1.89 -3.00 8.31
CA LEU A 136 -0.56 -3.17 7.73
C LEU A 136 0.52 -3.02 8.79
N SER A 137 1.75 -3.44 8.48
CA SER A 137 2.92 -3.01 9.25
C SER A 137 3.07 -1.50 9.19
N ILE A 138 3.51 -0.86 10.27
CA ILE A 138 3.81 0.59 10.31
C ILE A 138 4.84 1.02 9.25
N GLU A 139 5.71 0.09 8.83
CA GLU A 139 6.70 0.31 7.77
C GLU A 139 6.07 0.49 6.39
N ALA A 140 4.82 0.00 6.19
CA ALA A 140 4.12 0.06 4.92
C ALA A 140 3.61 1.48 4.65
N SER A 141 4.43 2.28 4.00
CA SER A 141 4.02 3.59 3.50
C SER A 141 4.68 3.89 2.16
N PRO A 142 3.99 4.64 1.27
CA PRO A 142 4.58 5.07 0.00
C PRO A 142 5.87 5.86 0.20
N ARG A 143 5.95 6.71 1.22
CA ARG A 143 7.15 7.51 1.54
C ARG A 143 8.32 6.62 1.94
N ASN A 144 8.13 5.71 2.88
CA ASN A 144 9.18 4.78 3.29
C ASN A 144 9.68 3.94 2.12
N MET A 145 8.77 3.52 1.22
CA MET A 145 9.14 2.73 0.05
C MET A 145 9.90 3.55 -0.99
N ILE A 146 9.57 4.84 -1.18
CA ILE A 146 10.35 5.77 -2.02
C ILE A 146 11.77 5.90 -1.46
N ASP A 147 11.91 6.19 -0.17
CA ASP A 147 13.22 6.37 0.46
C ASP A 147 14.08 5.09 0.38
N ARG A 148 13.45 3.92 0.53
CA ARG A 148 14.10 2.62 0.34
C ARG A 148 14.53 2.40 -1.11
N THR A 149 13.67 2.72 -2.06
CA THR A 149 13.97 2.63 -3.50
C THR A 149 15.14 3.54 -3.88
N MET A 150 15.16 4.76 -3.37
CA MET A 150 16.28 5.69 -3.57
C MET A 150 17.60 5.13 -3.06
N LYS A 151 17.60 4.53 -1.87
CA LYS A 151 18.79 3.87 -1.30
C LYS A 151 19.26 2.70 -2.17
N MET A 152 18.33 1.84 -2.63
CA MET A 152 18.65 0.71 -3.50
C MET A 152 19.26 1.15 -4.84
N LEU A 153 18.77 2.26 -5.41
CA LEU A 153 19.23 2.79 -6.69
C LEU A 153 20.40 3.77 -6.56
N HIS A 154 20.90 4.02 -5.35
CA HIS A 154 21.92 5.04 -5.06
C HIS A 154 21.55 6.43 -5.59
N VAL A 155 20.25 6.78 -5.51
CA VAL A 155 19.71 8.07 -5.92
C VAL A 155 19.62 8.99 -4.71
N HIS A 156 20.17 10.21 -4.82
CA HIS A 156 20.21 11.15 -3.70
C HIS A 156 19.08 12.19 -3.72
N HIS A 157 18.42 12.35 -4.85
CA HIS A 157 17.35 13.33 -5.01
C HIS A 157 16.18 12.71 -5.77
N SER A 158 14.97 12.92 -5.26
CA SER A 158 13.72 12.59 -5.94
C SER A 158 12.79 13.80 -5.91
N ILE A 159 11.82 13.81 -6.80
CA ILE A 159 10.69 14.75 -6.76
C ILE A 159 9.43 13.92 -6.84
N VAL A 160 8.60 14.04 -5.85
CA VAL A 160 7.32 13.35 -5.77
C VAL A 160 6.21 14.30 -6.20
N TYR A 161 5.50 13.93 -7.26
CA TYR A 161 4.31 14.61 -7.73
C TYR A 161 3.09 13.86 -7.22
N GLY A 162 2.11 14.56 -6.68
CA GLY A 162 0.91 13.92 -6.16
C GLY A 162 -0.16 14.90 -5.74
N ASP A 163 -1.28 14.36 -5.28
CA ASP A 163 -2.35 15.14 -4.69
C ASP A 163 -1.91 15.71 -3.33
N LYS A 164 -2.38 16.91 -2.97
CA LYS A 164 -2.12 17.54 -1.68
C LYS A 164 -2.60 16.69 -0.50
N ASP A 165 -3.70 15.98 -0.72
CA ASP A 165 -4.35 15.17 0.31
C ASP A 165 -3.80 13.73 0.36
N SER A 166 -2.79 13.41 -0.48
CA SER A 166 -2.18 12.08 -0.46
C SER A 166 -1.24 11.93 0.74
N GLU A 167 -1.30 10.79 1.42
CA GLU A 167 -0.37 10.41 2.50
C GLU A 167 1.11 10.43 2.06
N THR A 168 1.37 10.61 0.77
CA THR A 168 2.69 10.52 0.15
C THR A 168 3.56 11.74 0.41
N CYS A 169 3.07 12.82 1.02
CA CYS A 169 3.79 14.08 1.22
C CYS A 169 4.51 14.49 -0.07
N CYS A 170 3.76 14.89 -1.11
CA CYS A 170 4.32 15.26 -2.40
C CYS A 170 5.16 16.54 -2.32
N ASP A 171 6.28 16.57 -3.06
CA ASP A 171 7.12 17.77 -3.19
C ASP A 171 6.43 18.80 -4.11
N VAL A 172 5.65 18.32 -5.08
CA VAL A 172 4.87 19.14 -6.01
C VAL A 172 3.43 18.67 -6.00
N ALA A 173 2.55 19.49 -5.42
CA ALA A 173 1.12 19.23 -5.42
C ALA A 173 0.53 19.51 -6.80
N VAL A 174 -0.21 18.56 -7.33
CA VAL A 174 -0.98 18.69 -8.58
C VAL A 174 -2.46 18.76 -8.19
N ALA A 175 -3.09 19.91 -8.43
CA ALA A 175 -4.53 20.06 -8.26
C ALA A 175 -5.21 19.33 -9.41
N ASP A 176 -5.98 18.32 -9.11
CA ASP A 176 -6.59 17.32 -9.99
C ASP A 176 -5.67 16.14 -10.34
N SER A 177 -6.17 14.96 -10.10
CA SER A 177 -5.56 13.67 -10.47
C SER A 177 -5.49 13.43 -11.99
N ASP A 178 -5.45 14.49 -12.80
CA ASP A 178 -5.27 14.39 -14.24
C ASP A 178 -3.81 13.98 -14.56
N PHE A 179 -3.66 12.73 -14.94
CA PHE A 179 -2.38 12.14 -15.35
C PHE A 179 -1.66 13.00 -16.42
N ASN A 180 -2.39 13.58 -17.35
CA ASN A 180 -1.80 14.43 -18.41
C ASN A 180 -1.13 15.68 -17.81
N ARG A 181 -1.73 16.26 -16.79
CA ARG A 181 -1.20 17.45 -16.09
C ARG A 181 0.05 17.12 -15.28
N ILE A 182 0.07 15.94 -14.63
CA ILE A 182 1.26 15.43 -13.96
C ILE A 182 2.41 15.26 -14.97
N VAL A 183 2.15 14.61 -16.09
CA VAL A 183 3.16 14.42 -17.16
C VAL A 183 3.66 15.75 -17.74
N GLN A 184 2.78 16.74 -17.93
CA GLN A 184 3.18 18.08 -18.39
C GLN A 184 4.08 18.79 -17.38
N ASN A 185 3.78 18.72 -16.07
CA ASN A 185 4.59 19.31 -15.01
C ASN A 185 5.99 18.64 -14.96
N ILE A 186 6.05 17.32 -15.01
CA ILE A 186 7.32 16.57 -15.07
C ILE A 186 8.15 17.01 -16.28
N ARG A 187 7.54 17.15 -17.47
CA ARG A 187 8.23 17.60 -18.68
C ARG A 187 8.74 19.03 -18.55
N ALA A 188 7.94 19.93 -17.99
CA ALA A 188 8.33 21.34 -17.80
C ALA A 188 9.54 21.44 -16.84
N ASP A 189 9.52 20.74 -15.72
CA ASP A 189 10.62 20.71 -14.75
C ASP A 189 11.91 20.11 -15.35
N TYR A 190 11.79 19.01 -16.09
CA TYR A 190 12.92 18.37 -16.73
C TYR A 190 13.57 19.27 -17.79
N THR A 191 12.77 19.97 -18.60
CA THR A 191 13.27 20.92 -19.61
C THR A 191 13.86 22.18 -18.99
N GLY A 192 13.25 22.68 -17.89
CA GLY A 192 13.76 23.81 -17.11
C GLY A 192 15.12 23.53 -16.47
N ARG A 193 15.33 22.35 -15.93
CA ARG A 193 16.61 21.93 -15.34
C ARG A 193 17.72 21.78 -16.38
N LYS A 194 17.44 21.19 -17.54
CA LYS A 194 18.41 21.13 -18.65
C LYS A 194 18.86 22.53 -19.11
N ARG A 195 17.98 23.52 -19.10
CA ARG A 195 18.33 24.91 -19.41
C ARG A 195 19.23 25.54 -18.36
N LYS A 196 18.94 25.34 -17.06
CA LYS A 196 19.79 25.86 -15.95
C LYS A 196 21.20 25.24 -15.97
N THR A 197 21.31 23.93 -16.17
CA THR A 197 22.61 23.25 -16.25
C THR A 197 23.45 23.70 -17.46
N ARG A 198 22.82 24.01 -18.60
CA ARG A 198 23.52 24.56 -19.78
C ARG A 198 23.98 26.01 -19.57
N VAL A 199 23.20 26.81 -18.85
CA VAL A 199 23.56 28.20 -18.54
C VAL A 199 24.71 28.27 -17.53
N SER A 200 24.72 27.43 -16.50
CA SER A 200 25.82 27.38 -15.53
C SER A 200 27.13 26.89 -16.17
N LYS A 201 27.11 25.85 -17.02
CA LYS A 201 28.30 25.45 -17.79
C LYS A 201 28.83 26.55 -18.71
N LYS A 202 27.95 27.27 -19.40
CA LYS A 202 28.36 28.38 -20.26
C LYS A 202 28.96 29.56 -19.47
N LEU A 203 28.55 29.78 -18.24
CA LEU A 203 29.11 30.81 -17.35
C LEU A 203 30.46 30.41 -16.74
N GLU A 204 30.70 29.12 -16.52
CA GLU A 204 32.00 28.59 -16.10
C GLU A 204 33.04 28.65 -17.24
N ASP A 205 32.61 28.35 -18.47
CA ASP A 205 33.48 28.44 -19.68
C ASP A 205 33.85 29.90 -20.08
N ILE A 206 33.15 30.91 -19.55
CA ILE A 206 33.47 32.35 -19.80
C ILE A 206 34.37 32.92 -18.67
N ARG A 207 34.54 32.20 -17.55
CA ARG A 207 35.37 32.61 -16.41
C ARG A 207 36.77 32.00 -16.41
N ASN A 208 37.08 31.08 -17.31
CA ASN A 208 38.37 30.52 -17.59
C ASN A 208 38.92 31.03 -18.93
#